data_97d07a90f21a863482cfc4a73e525722
#
_entry.id   97d07a90f21a863482cfc4a73e525722
#
_cell.length_a   1.000
_cell.length_b   1.000
_cell.length_c   1.000
_cell.angle_alpha   90.00
_cell.angle_beta   90.00
_cell.angle_gamma   90.00
#
_symmetry.space_group_name_H-M   'P 1'
#
loop_
_entity.id
_entity.type
_entity.pdbx_description
1 polymer ?
#
loop_
_entity_poly.entity_id
_entity_poly.type
_entity_poly.pdbx_seq_one_letter_code
_entity_poly.pdbx_strand_id
1 'polypeptide(L)'
;MIKYILLILIFFSCSLEFSDDKESWDKGTINNENAISISHDGLNREYVLHVPDSYNEDDSVPLVLNLHGGSGTATGQRYVSEMDQVADSAGFIVVYPQGSFVNGYSYWNSMIATEGSKGTADDVGFISSLIDEISS
;
A
#
# COMPACT_ATOMS: atom_id res chain seq x y z
N MET A 1 -17.08 -10.68 7.21
CA MET A 1 -17.35 -10.56 5.74
C MET A 1 -17.37 -9.09 5.36
N ILE A 2 -16.39 -8.64 4.55
CA ILE A 2 -16.27 -7.26 4.11
C ILE A 2 -17.39 -6.94 3.11
N LYS A 3 -18.19 -5.93 3.40
CA LYS A 3 -19.42 -5.63 2.65
C LYS A 3 -19.27 -4.49 1.64
N TYR A 4 -18.27 -3.65 1.83
CA TYR A 4 -18.05 -2.48 0.98
C TYR A 4 -16.55 -2.24 0.78
N ILE A 5 -16.14 -2.10 -0.46
CA ILE A 5 -14.79 -1.67 -0.84
C ILE A 5 -14.88 -0.21 -1.22
N LEU A 6 -14.21 0.65 -0.46
CA LEU A 6 -14.05 2.06 -0.80
C LEU A 6 -12.62 2.28 -1.27
N LEU A 7 -12.44 2.47 -2.58
CA LEU A 7 -11.15 2.81 -3.15
C LEU A 7 -10.93 4.32 -3.03
N ILE A 8 -10.11 4.72 -2.06
CA ILE A 8 -9.69 6.11 -1.92
C ILE A 8 -8.29 6.24 -2.53
N LEU A 9 -8.21 6.81 -3.72
CA LEU A 9 -6.96 7.21 -4.36
C LEU A 9 -6.58 8.61 -3.84
N ILE A 10 -5.77 8.67 -2.79
CA ILE A 10 -5.25 9.94 -2.29
C ILE A 10 -3.89 10.18 -2.96
N PHE A 11 -3.90 10.99 -4.02
CA PHE A 11 -2.68 11.51 -4.60
C PHE A 11 -2.22 12.75 -3.81
N PHE A 12 -1.34 12.54 -2.85
CA PHE A 12 -0.70 13.66 -2.18
C PHE A 12 0.61 13.98 -2.91
N SER A 13 0.60 15.03 -3.72
CA SER A 13 1.83 15.63 -4.24
C SER A 13 2.33 16.61 -3.17
N CYS A 14 3.15 16.12 -2.25
CA CYS A 14 3.84 16.98 -1.29
C CYS A 14 5.31 17.07 -1.68
N SER A 15 5.73 18.23 -2.16
CA SER A 15 7.13 18.60 -2.24
C SER A 15 7.58 19.04 -0.84
N LEU A 16 8.05 18.08 -0.05
CA LEU A 16 8.77 18.36 1.19
C LEU A 16 10.25 18.61 0.85
N GLU A 17 10.73 19.79 1.21
CA GLU A 17 12.16 20.04 1.30
C GLU A 17 12.72 19.16 2.42
N PHE A 18 13.45 18.12 2.01
CA PHE A 18 14.07 17.18 2.93
C PHE A 18 15.39 17.75 3.42
N SER A 19 15.59 17.89 4.72
CA SER A 19 16.89 18.15 5.34
C SER A 19 17.82 16.96 5.10
N ASP A 20 19.05 17.27 4.76
CA ASP A 20 20.12 16.42 4.26
C ASP A 20 20.71 15.50 5.35
N ASP A 21 19.92 14.65 5.95
CA ASP A 21 20.41 13.55 6.78
C ASP A 21 20.46 12.30 5.91
N LYS A 22 21.65 12.05 5.35
CA LYS A 22 22.00 10.85 4.61
C LYS A 22 21.98 9.62 5.50
N GLU A 23 20.80 9.09 5.81
CA GLU A 23 20.68 7.69 6.12
C GLU A 23 20.42 6.93 4.82
N SER A 24 21.31 5.99 4.56
CA SER A 24 21.48 5.23 3.33
C SER A 24 20.17 4.58 2.86
N TRP A 25 19.58 5.14 1.83
CA TRP A 25 18.55 4.49 1.00
C TRP A 25 19.20 3.45 0.07
N ASP A 26 19.99 2.55 0.65
CA ASP A 26 20.74 1.57 -0.10
C ASP A 26 19.89 0.34 -0.38
N LYS A 27 19.57 0.17 -1.66
CA LYS A 27 19.17 -1.09 -2.29
C LYS A 27 17.91 -1.78 -1.79
N GLY A 28 16.75 -1.26 -2.13
CA GLY A 28 15.58 -2.12 -2.41
C GLY A 28 15.09 -3.04 -1.29
N THR A 29 15.59 -2.89 -0.07
CA THR A 29 15.09 -3.59 1.10
C THR A 29 14.35 -2.58 1.96
N ILE A 30 13.06 -2.49 1.77
CA ILE A 30 12.23 -1.72 2.68
C ILE A 30 12.09 -2.59 3.92
N ASN A 31 12.63 -2.12 5.05
CA ASN A 31 12.22 -2.64 6.35
C ASN A 31 10.79 -2.16 6.62
N ASN A 32 9.83 -2.77 5.97
CA ASN A 32 8.45 -2.64 6.36
C ASN A 32 8.28 -3.42 7.65
N GLU A 33 8.46 -2.77 8.78
CA GLU A 33 8.10 -3.36 10.07
C GLU A 33 6.63 -3.79 9.98
N ASN A 34 6.37 -5.08 10.18
CA ASN A 34 5.06 -5.73 10.07
C ASN A 34 4.50 -5.86 8.64
N ALA A 35 5.35 -5.89 7.59
CA ALA A 35 4.87 -6.23 6.25
C ALA A 35 4.43 -7.69 6.17
N ILE A 36 3.31 -7.90 5.53
CA ILE A 36 2.79 -9.21 5.17
C ILE A 36 3.08 -9.44 3.69
N SER A 37 3.43 -10.67 3.32
CA SER A 37 3.74 -11.04 1.95
C SER A 37 2.65 -11.88 1.33
N ILE A 38 2.33 -11.60 0.07
CA ILE A 38 1.42 -12.38 -0.77
C ILE A 38 2.09 -12.67 -2.11
N SER A 39 1.95 -13.89 -2.61
CA SER A 39 2.44 -14.26 -3.95
C SER A 39 1.42 -13.89 -5.01
N HIS A 40 1.82 -13.07 -6.01
CA HIS A 40 0.99 -12.73 -7.15
C HIS A 40 1.83 -12.72 -8.43
N ASP A 41 1.37 -13.40 -9.46
CA ASP A 41 2.03 -13.51 -10.79
C ASP A 41 3.52 -13.86 -10.69
N GLY A 42 3.86 -14.80 -9.79
CA GLY A 42 5.24 -15.23 -9.55
C GLY A 42 6.13 -14.24 -8.82
N LEU A 43 5.59 -13.10 -8.39
CA LEU A 43 6.28 -12.10 -7.59
C LEU A 43 5.85 -12.18 -6.13
N ASN A 44 6.81 -11.95 -5.22
CA ASN A 44 6.50 -11.70 -3.82
C ASN A 44 6.12 -10.23 -3.68
N ARG A 45 4.86 -9.98 -3.32
CA ARG A 45 4.30 -8.64 -3.09
C ARG A 45 4.09 -8.43 -1.60
N GLU A 46 4.20 -7.21 -1.16
CA GLU A 46 4.09 -6.87 0.26
C GLU A 46 2.98 -5.85 0.50
N TYR A 47 2.44 -5.86 1.70
CA TYR A 47 1.50 -4.86 2.19
C TYR A 47 1.60 -4.71 3.71
N VAL A 48 1.16 -3.57 4.22
CA VAL A 48 0.95 -3.33 5.66
C VAL A 48 -0.55 -3.27 5.90
N LEU A 49 -1.01 -3.94 6.95
CA LEU A 49 -2.42 -4.01 7.32
C LEU A 49 -2.62 -3.36 8.69
N HIS A 50 -3.68 -2.59 8.82
CA HIS A 50 -4.17 -2.13 10.10
C HIS A 50 -5.63 -2.54 10.28
N VAL A 51 -5.89 -3.26 11.35
CA VAL A 51 -7.22 -3.70 11.77
C VAL A 51 -7.51 -3.02 13.11
N PRO A 52 -8.58 -2.24 13.24
CA PRO A 52 -8.94 -1.61 14.50
C PRO A 52 -9.18 -2.61 15.61
N ASP A 53 -8.80 -2.28 16.85
CA ASP A 53 -9.07 -3.13 18.02
C ASP A 53 -10.57 -3.38 18.26
N SER A 54 -11.41 -2.51 17.73
CA SER A 54 -12.87 -2.63 17.79
C SER A 54 -13.46 -3.62 16.78
N TYR A 55 -12.64 -4.13 15.84
CA TYR A 55 -13.10 -5.06 14.82
C TYR A 55 -13.53 -6.40 15.44
N ASN A 56 -14.66 -6.92 14.96
CA ASN A 56 -15.16 -8.24 15.30
C ASN A 56 -15.39 -9.03 14.00
N GLU A 57 -14.92 -10.27 13.93
CA GLU A 57 -15.02 -11.13 12.76
C GLU A 57 -16.47 -11.39 12.29
N ASP A 58 -17.45 -11.27 13.20
CA ASP A 58 -18.85 -11.38 12.86
C ASP A 58 -19.42 -10.13 12.15
N ASP A 59 -18.71 -9.02 12.18
CA ASP A 59 -19.13 -7.76 11.59
C ASP A 59 -18.57 -7.56 10.18
N SER A 60 -19.39 -6.98 9.31
CA SER A 60 -18.92 -6.56 7.98
C SER A 60 -18.50 -5.10 8.04
N VAL A 61 -17.22 -4.85 7.81
CA VAL A 61 -16.64 -3.50 7.81
C VAL A 61 -16.08 -3.13 6.44
N PRO A 62 -15.96 -1.84 6.11
CA PRO A 62 -15.28 -1.41 4.89
C PRO A 62 -13.79 -1.77 4.90
N LEU A 63 -13.24 -2.08 3.72
CA LEU A 63 -11.79 -2.15 3.48
C LEU A 63 -11.35 -0.93 2.66
N VAL A 64 -10.40 -0.19 3.16
CA VAL A 64 -9.79 0.98 2.51
C VAL A 64 -8.40 0.62 2.01
N LEU A 65 -8.15 0.82 0.72
CA LEU A 65 -6.82 0.67 0.13
C LEU A 65 -6.18 2.07 0.05
N ASN A 66 -5.05 2.23 0.71
CA ASN A 66 -4.32 3.50 0.79
C ASN A 66 -2.96 3.34 0.09
N LEU A 67 -2.89 3.76 -1.17
CA LEU A 67 -1.75 3.55 -2.04
C LEU A 67 -0.75 4.71 -1.93
N HIS A 68 0.54 4.40 -1.84
CA HIS A 68 1.62 5.39 -1.87
C HIS A 68 1.79 6.01 -3.27
N GLY A 69 2.39 7.18 -3.33
CA GLY A 69 2.79 7.82 -4.58
C GLY A 69 4.06 7.21 -5.18
N GLY A 70 4.49 7.71 -6.36
CA GLY A 70 5.76 7.28 -6.98
C GLY A 70 6.94 7.43 -6.03
N SER A 71 7.81 6.43 -6.00
CA SER A 71 8.97 6.31 -5.10
C SER A 71 8.63 6.23 -3.61
N GLY A 72 7.35 6.15 -3.24
CA GLY A 72 6.90 5.99 -1.86
C GLY A 72 6.95 4.52 -1.40
N THR A 73 6.55 4.30 -0.16
CA THR A 73 6.48 2.97 0.44
C THR A 73 5.16 2.77 1.18
N ALA A 74 4.78 1.50 1.40
CA ALA A 74 3.61 1.16 2.20
C ALA A 74 3.69 1.79 3.61
N THR A 75 4.82 1.61 4.30
CA THR A 75 5.06 2.20 5.63
C THR A 75 5.08 3.73 5.60
N GLY A 76 5.72 4.32 4.59
CA GLY A 76 5.72 5.78 4.42
C GLY A 76 4.32 6.34 4.22
N GLN A 77 3.49 5.67 3.41
CA GLN A 77 2.09 6.06 3.20
C GLN A 77 1.27 5.95 4.48
N ARG A 78 1.44 4.86 5.25
CA ARG A 78 0.81 4.70 6.57
C ARG A 78 1.14 5.86 7.48
N TYR A 79 2.44 6.22 7.56
CA TYR A 79 2.92 7.30 8.42
C TYR A 79 2.36 8.66 8.02
N VAL A 80 2.43 9.03 6.73
CA VAL A 80 2.02 10.39 6.29
C VAL A 80 0.51 10.57 6.20
N SER A 81 -0.24 9.48 6.01
CA SER A 81 -1.71 9.57 5.92
C SER A 81 -2.40 9.53 7.27
N GLU A 82 -1.73 8.98 8.31
CA GLU A 82 -2.29 8.74 9.66
C GLU A 82 -3.66 8.04 9.62
N MET A 83 -3.92 7.25 8.56
CA MET A 83 -5.23 6.66 8.31
C MET A 83 -5.62 5.60 9.35
N ASP A 84 -4.65 5.03 10.08
CA ASP A 84 -4.91 4.11 11.19
C ASP A 84 -5.80 4.75 12.25
N GLN A 85 -5.54 6.01 12.63
CA GLN A 85 -6.33 6.72 13.63
C GLN A 85 -7.76 6.98 13.15
N VAL A 86 -7.92 7.21 11.85
CA VAL A 86 -9.23 7.36 11.22
C VAL A 86 -9.96 6.02 11.20
N ALA A 87 -9.25 4.93 10.86
CA ALA A 87 -9.77 3.58 10.85
C ALA A 87 -10.27 3.14 12.23
N ASP A 88 -9.48 3.41 13.28
CA ASP A 88 -9.85 3.12 14.67
C ASP A 88 -11.12 3.87 15.10
N SER A 89 -11.27 5.12 14.68
CA SER A 89 -12.42 5.94 15.05
C SER A 89 -13.68 5.66 14.23
N ALA A 90 -13.52 5.27 12.96
CA ALA A 90 -14.62 5.08 12.01
C ALA A 90 -15.00 3.60 11.79
N GLY A 91 -14.22 2.64 12.32
CA GLY A 91 -14.52 1.21 12.27
C GLY A 91 -14.34 0.60 10.86
N PHE A 92 -13.21 0.83 10.21
CA PHE A 92 -12.85 0.19 8.94
C PHE A 92 -11.43 -0.38 8.97
N ILE A 93 -11.16 -1.36 8.11
CA ILE A 93 -9.81 -1.90 7.93
C ILE A 93 -9.09 -1.08 6.87
N VAL A 94 -7.81 -0.74 7.09
CA VAL A 94 -6.99 -0.08 6.09
C VAL A 94 -5.78 -0.94 5.71
N VAL A 95 -5.51 -1.04 4.41
CA VAL A 95 -4.35 -1.74 3.86
C VAL A 95 -3.51 -0.79 3.03
N TYR A 96 -2.18 -0.88 3.21
CA TYR A 96 -1.18 -0.11 2.49
C TYR A 96 -0.37 -1.06 1.62
N PRO A 97 -0.75 -1.27 0.36
CA PRO A 97 -0.01 -2.14 -0.54
C PRO A 97 1.32 -1.50 -0.94
N GLN A 98 2.33 -2.33 -1.23
CA GLN A 98 3.62 -1.91 -1.76
C GLN A 98 3.66 -2.07 -3.28
N GLY A 99 3.93 -0.99 -3.99
CA GLY A 99 4.18 -0.99 -5.43
C GLY A 99 5.46 -1.73 -5.80
N SER A 100 5.56 -2.16 -7.05
CA SER A 100 6.73 -2.87 -7.56
C SER A 100 7.95 -1.96 -7.66
N PHE A 101 9.16 -2.55 -7.56
CA PHE A 101 10.41 -1.83 -7.71
C PHE A 101 10.93 -1.91 -9.14
N VAL A 102 11.33 -0.76 -9.67
CA VAL A 102 12.02 -0.64 -10.96
C VAL A 102 13.21 0.31 -10.77
N ASN A 103 14.40 -0.17 -11.02
CA ASN A 103 15.64 0.60 -10.85
C ASN A 103 15.81 1.24 -9.45
N GLY A 104 15.36 0.55 -8.40
CA GLY A 104 15.45 1.01 -7.01
C GLY A 104 14.34 1.94 -6.55
N TYR A 105 13.38 2.26 -7.41
CA TYR A 105 12.23 3.09 -7.08
C TYR A 105 10.94 2.28 -7.13
N SER A 106 10.00 2.56 -6.24
CA SER A 106 8.70 1.91 -6.23
C SER A 106 7.69 2.66 -7.09
N TYR A 107 6.91 1.91 -7.87
CA TYR A 107 5.91 2.44 -8.79
C TYR A 107 4.68 1.54 -8.84
N TRP A 108 3.60 2.14 -9.30
CA TRP A 108 2.40 1.45 -9.75
C TRP A 108 2.38 1.42 -11.27
N ASN A 109 2.15 0.23 -11.85
CA ASN A 109 1.92 0.08 -13.27
C ASN A 109 0.49 0.56 -13.60
N SER A 110 0.35 1.84 -13.91
CA SER A 110 -0.95 2.47 -14.17
C SER A 110 -1.46 2.26 -15.62
N MET A 111 -0.88 1.33 -16.37
CA MET A 111 -1.17 1.05 -17.77
C MET A 111 -0.91 2.24 -18.73
N ILE A 112 -0.45 3.37 -18.24
CA ILE A 112 -0.01 4.50 -19.06
C ILE A 112 1.46 4.27 -19.39
N ALA A 113 1.73 3.68 -20.55
CA ALA A 113 3.08 3.53 -21.06
C ALA A 113 3.65 4.92 -21.41
N THR A 114 4.39 5.51 -20.47
CA THR A 114 5.28 6.61 -20.78
C THR A 114 6.65 6.09 -21.16
N GLU A 115 7.39 6.80 -22.02
CA GLU A 115 8.77 6.47 -22.36
C GLU A 115 9.60 6.42 -21.06
N GLY A 116 9.96 5.23 -20.61
CA GLY A 116 10.64 5.02 -19.35
C GLY A 116 9.76 4.41 -18.23
N SER A 117 8.44 4.24 -18.34
CA SER A 117 7.59 3.50 -17.40
C SER A 117 7.84 1.99 -17.55
N LYS A 118 8.02 1.25 -16.46
CA LYS A 118 9.01 0.23 -16.56
C LYS A 118 8.79 -0.97 -15.71
N GLY A 119 7.68 -1.02 -15.02
CA GLY A 119 7.19 -2.23 -14.40
C GLY A 119 6.27 -2.98 -15.35
N THR A 120 6.53 -4.27 -15.52
CA THR A 120 5.61 -5.20 -16.18
C THR A 120 4.72 -5.92 -15.16
N ALA A 121 4.79 -5.52 -13.89
CA ALA A 121 4.02 -6.14 -12.82
C ALA A 121 2.51 -5.90 -13.03
N ASP A 122 1.72 -6.93 -12.80
CA ASP A 122 0.26 -6.85 -12.79
C ASP A 122 -0.23 -6.28 -11.44
N ASP A 123 -0.16 -4.97 -11.29
CA ASP A 123 -0.60 -4.30 -10.07
C ASP A 123 -2.12 -4.35 -9.88
N VAL A 124 -2.90 -4.38 -10.95
CA VAL A 124 -4.37 -4.49 -10.86
C VAL A 124 -4.76 -5.86 -10.34
N GLY A 125 -4.18 -6.92 -10.88
CA GLY A 125 -4.40 -8.28 -10.39
C GLY A 125 -3.89 -8.46 -8.96
N PHE A 126 -2.75 -7.86 -8.60
CA PHE A 126 -2.26 -7.87 -7.23
C PHE A 126 -3.26 -7.24 -6.25
N ILE A 127 -3.81 -6.07 -6.56
CA ILE A 127 -4.81 -5.43 -5.71
C ILE A 127 -6.07 -6.31 -5.59
N SER A 128 -6.50 -6.95 -6.66
CA SER A 128 -7.63 -7.90 -6.61
C SER A 128 -7.35 -9.09 -5.68
N SER A 129 -6.16 -9.71 -5.83
CA SER A 129 -5.75 -10.83 -4.97
C SER A 129 -5.62 -10.42 -3.50
N LEU A 130 -5.14 -9.19 -3.25
CA LEU A 130 -5.03 -8.64 -1.91
C LEU A 130 -6.40 -8.43 -1.25
N ILE A 131 -7.37 -7.95 -2.00
CA ILE A 131 -8.75 -7.80 -1.52
C ILE A 131 -9.34 -9.18 -1.16
N ASP A 132 -9.15 -10.18 -2.01
CA ASP A 132 -9.63 -11.54 -1.77
C ASP A 132 -8.98 -12.16 -0.52
N GLU A 133 -7.67 -11.97 -0.35
CA GLU A 133 -6.91 -12.45 0.83
C GLU A 133 -7.42 -11.85 2.14
N ILE A 134 -7.63 -10.52 2.18
CA ILE A 134 -8.09 -9.83 3.40
C ILE A 134 -9.57 -10.13 3.69
N SER A 135 -10.33 -10.50 2.67
CA SER A 135 -11.78 -10.77 2.79
C SER A 135 -12.11 -12.21 3.17
N SER A 136 -11.11 -13.12 3.16
CA SER A 136 -11.29 -14.55 3.43
C SER A 136 -11.33 -14.83 4.94
#